data_ed4ccdc509be933e4b0ea62147c55e6d
#
_entry.id   ed4ccdc509be933e4b0ea62147c55e6d
#
_cell.length_a   1.000
_cell.length_b   1.000
_cell.length_c   1.000
_cell.angle_alpha   90.00
_cell.angle_beta   90.00
_cell.angle_gamma   90.00
#
_symmetry.space_group_name_H-M   'P 1'
#
loop_
_entity.id
_entity.type
_entity.pdbx_description
1 polymer ?
#
loop_
_entity_poly.entity_id
_entity_poly.type
_entity_poly.pdbx_seq_one_letter_code
_entity_poly.pdbx_strand_id
1 'polypeptide(L)'
;MIAGHLQIKNDNYYMVLNYTDANGKRRQPWIPTGLPAKGNKRRAEKLLLDTRKSFVPPVVSKENEDISSDMLFADYMELWLEIIRSSVEKTTFSSYTQMVKGKIAPYFRNTGLTLDGIQAKHIQSFYLHELKTVSPGTVIHYHANIHKALKYAVKMDLIPFNPADKVERPKKQRYIADYYRQEELERLLEASKGHPYSLLIQMTAFYGLRRSEALGLKWDAIDFERNTITIKHIVTNAKIDGKCEIVCADRAKTKSSLRSLPLVSNIREKLLVLREQQKENRRVCGNCYSKKYDGYVFVDAMGNIFNPRSVTANFSKLLEQNGLRHIRFHDLRH
;
A
#
# COMPACT_ATOMS: atom_id res chain seq x y z
N MET A 1 25.97 -0.27 -26.56
CA MET A 1 25.26 -1.12 -27.53
C MET A 1 25.80 -2.53 -27.37
N ILE A 2 24.91 -3.52 -27.14
CA ILE A 2 25.30 -4.91 -26.89
C ILE A 2 25.79 -5.57 -28.17
N ALA A 3 26.83 -6.42 -28.08
CA ALA A 3 27.30 -7.21 -29.21
C ALA A 3 26.32 -8.33 -29.53
N GLY A 4 26.16 -8.67 -30.81
CA GLY A 4 25.31 -9.78 -31.26
C GLY A 4 25.47 -10.08 -32.72
N HIS A 5 25.10 -11.31 -33.11
CA HIS A 5 25.17 -11.79 -34.49
C HIS A 5 23.97 -12.68 -34.79
N LEU A 6 23.74 -12.91 -36.08
CA LEU A 6 22.72 -13.85 -36.54
C LEU A 6 23.30 -15.27 -36.63
N GLN A 7 22.49 -16.24 -36.26
CA GLN A 7 22.79 -17.65 -36.46
C GLN A 7 21.58 -18.37 -37.07
N ILE A 8 21.81 -19.40 -37.86
CA ILE A 8 20.74 -20.22 -38.48
C ILE A 8 20.66 -21.53 -37.73
N LYS A 9 19.44 -21.90 -37.28
CA LYS A 9 19.14 -23.18 -36.67
C LYS A 9 17.78 -23.64 -37.14
N ASN A 10 17.67 -24.89 -37.62
CA ASN A 10 16.41 -25.47 -38.14
C ASN A 10 15.77 -24.54 -39.19
N ASP A 11 16.55 -24.09 -40.18
CA ASP A 11 16.15 -23.20 -41.30
C ASP A 11 15.54 -21.84 -40.86
N ASN A 12 15.72 -21.41 -39.62
CA ASN A 12 15.29 -20.11 -39.16
C ASN A 12 16.46 -19.29 -38.62
N TYR A 13 16.34 -17.93 -38.73
CA TYR A 13 17.27 -17.02 -38.10
C TYR A 13 17.02 -16.88 -36.60
N TYR A 14 18.11 -16.89 -35.84
CA TYR A 14 18.18 -16.54 -34.45
C TYR A 14 19.13 -15.38 -34.23
N MET A 15 18.78 -14.47 -33.35
CA MET A 15 19.67 -13.42 -32.84
C MET A 15 20.40 -13.95 -31.60
N VAL A 16 21.73 -13.97 -31.66
CA VAL A 16 22.57 -14.33 -30.50
C VAL A 16 23.17 -13.05 -29.94
N LEU A 17 22.73 -12.67 -28.73
CA LEU A 17 23.23 -11.47 -28.06
C LEU A 17 24.34 -11.87 -27.08
N ASN A 18 25.40 -11.04 -27.04
CA ASN A 18 26.54 -11.27 -26.14
C ASN A 18 26.59 -10.14 -25.12
N TYR A 19 26.41 -10.48 -23.86
CA TYR A 19 26.58 -9.52 -22.76
C TYR A 19 27.20 -10.18 -21.53
N THR A 20 27.73 -9.35 -20.64
CA THR A 20 28.21 -9.79 -19.33
C THR A 20 27.15 -9.41 -18.31
N ASP A 21 26.71 -10.40 -17.50
CA ASP A 21 25.75 -10.15 -16.43
C ASP A 21 26.40 -9.40 -15.24
N ALA A 22 25.59 -9.00 -14.26
CA ALA A 22 26.04 -8.26 -13.09
C ALA A 22 27.11 -9.01 -12.25
N ASN A 23 27.21 -10.33 -12.42
CA ASN A 23 28.20 -11.19 -11.74
C ASN A 23 29.48 -11.41 -12.59
N GLY A 24 29.67 -10.67 -13.67
CA GLY A 24 30.85 -10.80 -14.54
C GLY A 24 30.82 -12.01 -15.49
N LYS A 25 29.76 -12.80 -15.51
CA LYS A 25 29.61 -14.00 -16.35
C LYS A 25 29.10 -13.66 -17.74
N ARG A 26 29.76 -14.14 -18.79
CA ARG A 26 29.30 -13.99 -20.17
C ARG A 26 28.03 -14.80 -20.42
N ARG A 27 27.04 -14.16 -21.05
CA ARG A 27 25.73 -14.73 -21.45
C ARG A 27 25.54 -14.60 -22.95
N GLN A 28 24.94 -15.63 -23.54
CA GLN A 28 24.66 -15.70 -24.97
C GLN A 28 23.23 -16.22 -25.24
N PRO A 29 22.16 -15.43 -24.90
CA PRO A 29 20.80 -15.85 -25.20
C PRO A 29 20.56 -15.91 -26.69
N TRP A 30 19.82 -16.93 -27.10
CA TRP A 30 19.35 -17.12 -28.47
C TRP A 30 17.90 -16.69 -28.56
N ILE A 31 17.63 -15.66 -29.34
CA ILE A 31 16.30 -15.09 -29.52
C ILE A 31 15.80 -15.46 -30.90
N PRO A 32 14.68 -16.20 -31.03
CA PRO A 32 14.15 -16.53 -32.36
C PRO A 32 13.62 -15.29 -33.04
N THR A 33 13.93 -15.11 -34.34
CA THR A 33 13.40 -14.00 -35.13
C THR A 33 12.03 -14.31 -35.75
N GLY A 34 11.60 -15.57 -35.74
CA GLY A 34 10.42 -16.04 -36.47
C GLY A 34 10.56 -16.01 -38.01
N LEU A 35 11.77 -15.72 -38.54
CA LEU A 35 12.02 -15.58 -39.98
C LEU A 35 12.75 -16.81 -40.50
N PRO A 36 12.24 -17.47 -41.60
CA PRO A 36 12.98 -18.50 -42.33
C PRO A 36 14.30 -17.94 -42.91
N ALA A 37 15.33 -18.76 -42.92
CA ALA A 37 16.66 -18.35 -43.41
C ALA A 37 16.66 -17.91 -44.88
N LYS A 38 15.84 -18.58 -45.71
CA LYS A 38 15.77 -18.28 -47.17
C LYS A 38 15.07 -16.95 -47.43
N GLY A 39 15.79 -16.01 -48.05
CA GLY A 39 15.24 -14.71 -48.51
C GLY A 39 15.04 -13.63 -47.41
N ASN A 40 15.29 -13.90 -46.15
CA ASN A 40 14.99 -12.97 -45.05
C ASN A 40 16.21 -12.36 -44.36
N LYS A 41 17.41 -12.47 -44.91
CA LYS A 41 18.65 -12.00 -44.26
C LYS A 41 18.58 -10.54 -43.83
N ARG A 42 18.20 -9.63 -44.75
CA ARG A 42 18.11 -8.18 -44.45
C ARG A 42 17.09 -7.84 -43.34
N ARG A 43 15.95 -8.56 -43.32
CA ARG A 43 14.94 -8.37 -42.28
C ARG A 43 15.44 -8.84 -40.92
N ALA A 44 16.15 -9.98 -40.86
CA ALA A 44 16.79 -10.51 -39.68
C ALA A 44 17.89 -9.58 -39.14
N GLU A 45 18.71 -9.00 -40.03
CA GLU A 45 19.75 -8.01 -39.66
C GLU A 45 19.14 -6.74 -39.08
N LYS A 46 18.03 -6.25 -39.63
CA LYS A 46 17.31 -5.08 -39.08
C LYS A 46 16.77 -5.39 -37.71
N LEU A 47 16.11 -6.54 -37.51
CA LEU A 47 15.63 -6.98 -36.21
C LEU A 47 16.76 -7.11 -35.16
N LEU A 48 17.90 -7.65 -35.58
CA LEU A 48 19.08 -7.73 -34.71
C LEU A 48 19.55 -6.33 -34.28
N LEU A 49 19.60 -5.37 -35.23
CA LEU A 49 20.03 -4.01 -34.93
C LEU A 49 19.09 -3.31 -33.93
N ASP A 50 17.78 -3.43 -34.14
CA ASP A 50 16.76 -2.85 -33.29
C ASP A 50 16.78 -3.51 -31.88
N THR A 51 16.89 -4.85 -31.83
CA THR A 51 17.02 -5.58 -30.61
C THR A 51 18.29 -5.18 -29.84
N ARG A 52 19.43 -5.03 -30.49
CA ARG A 52 20.69 -4.58 -29.84
C ARG A 52 20.61 -3.18 -29.23
N LYS A 53 19.75 -2.29 -29.79
CA LYS A 53 19.52 -0.93 -29.25
C LYS A 53 18.60 -0.94 -28.06
N SER A 54 17.56 -1.78 -28.06
CA SER A 54 16.53 -1.83 -27.02
C SER A 54 16.77 -2.87 -25.95
N PHE A 55 17.70 -3.80 -26.15
CA PHE A 55 17.96 -4.89 -25.21
C PHE A 55 18.59 -4.34 -23.92
N VAL A 56 17.83 -4.44 -22.85
CA VAL A 56 18.34 -4.25 -21.51
C VAL A 56 18.66 -5.66 -20.97
N PRO A 57 19.94 -5.94 -20.60
CA PRO A 57 20.26 -7.20 -19.96
C PRO A 57 19.28 -7.44 -18.82
N PRO A 58 18.68 -8.62 -18.70
CA PRO A 58 17.88 -8.92 -17.52
C PRO A 58 18.79 -8.66 -16.32
N VAL A 59 18.41 -7.70 -15.48
CA VAL A 59 18.91 -7.64 -14.13
C VAL A 59 18.52 -8.99 -13.58
N VAL A 60 19.47 -9.88 -13.37
CA VAL A 60 19.25 -11.10 -12.62
C VAL A 60 18.77 -10.57 -11.27
N SER A 61 17.46 -10.55 -11.08
CA SER A 61 16.90 -10.52 -9.75
C SER A 61 17.67 -11.64 -9.05
N LYS A 62 18.19 -11.36 -7.88
CA LYS A 62 18.85 -12.33 -7.00
C LYS A 62 17.84 -13.42 -6.58
N GLU A 63 17.33 -14.14 -7.59
CA GLU A 63 16.52 -15.33 -7.42
C GLU A 63 17.49 -16.47 -7.26
N ASN A 64 17.75 -16.86 -6.03
CA ASN A 64 18.61 -17.88 -5.45
C ASN A 64 19.95 -17.36 -4.90
N GLU A 65 19.98 -16.27 -4.13
CA GLU A 65 20.91 -16.25 -3.01
C GLU A 65 20.33 -17.24 -1.99
N ASP A 66 20.98 -18.36 -1.77
CA ASP A 66 20.65 -19.26 -0.66
C ASP A 66 20.60 -18.38 0.58
N ILE A 67 19.45 -18.39 1.27
CA ILE A 67 19.27 -17.61 2.49
C ILE A 67 20.24 -18.22 3.50
N SER A 68 21.33 -17.50 3.78
CA SER A 68 22.37 -17.96 4.68
C SER A 68 22.38 -17.16 5.98
N SER A 69 22.79 -17.79 7.07
CA SER A 69 22.88 -17.14 8.40
C SER A 69 23.98 -16.08 8.47
N ASP A 70 24.98 -16.13 7.59
CA ASP A 70 26.11 -15.17 7.53
C ASP A 70 25.79 -13.91 6.71
N MET A 71 24.59 -13.85 6.07
CA MET A 71 24.16 -12.64 5.37
C MET A 71 23.94 -11.47 6.34
N LEU A 72 24.11 -10.23 5.86
CA LEU A 72 23.82 -9.05 6.69
C LEU A 72 22.37 -9.06 7.18
N PHE A 73 22.16 -8.80 8.46
CA PHE A 73 20.81 -8.72 9.04
C PHE A 73 19.92 -7.70 8.33
N ALA A 74 20.49 -6.57 7.86
CA ALA A 74 19.78 -5.59 7.06
C ALA A 74 19.23 -6.17 5.75
N ASP A 75 20.06 -6.96 5.04
CA ASP A 75 19.69 -7.59 3.77
C ASP A 75 18.67 -8.71 3.99
N TYR A 76 18.84 -9.49 5.08
CA TYR A 76 17.82 -10.45 5.52
C TYR A 76 16.46 -9.81 5.78
N MET A 77 16.40 -8.66 6.45
CA MET A 77 15.15 -7.95 6.69
C MET A 77 14.45 -7.51 5.39
N GLU A 78 15.22 -7.09 4.40
CA GLU A 78 14.68 -6.73 3.08
C GLU A 78 14.22 -7.95 2.29
N LEU A 79 14.99 -9.05 2.33
CA LEU A 79 14.62 -10.33 1.72
C LEU A 79 13.34 -10.90 2.37
N TRP A 80 13.24 -10.85 3.70
CA TRP A 80 12.05 -11.27 4.42
C TRP A 80 10.78 -10.51 3.96
N LEU A 81 10.88 -9.23 3.62
CA LEU A 81 9.75 -8.50 3.03
C LEU A 81 9.26 -9.14 1.73
N GLU A 82 10.16 -9.52 0.83
CA GLU A 82 9.76 -10.16 -0.43
C GLU A 82 9.14 -11.54 -0.19
N ILE A 83 9.65 -12.31 0.78
CA ILE A 83 9.08 -13.61 1.15
C ILE A 83 7.63 -13.47 1.63
N ILE A 84 7.33 -12.46 2.45
CA ILE A 84 5.98 -12.29 3.00
C ILE A 84 5.03 -11.50 2.08
N ARG A 85 5.50 -10.98 0.96
CA ARG A 85 4.75 -10.09 0.06
C ARG A 85 3.39 -10.65 -0.35
N SER A 86 3.35 -11.95 -0.70
CA SER A 86 2.13 -12.65 -1.11
C SER A 86 1.25 -13.10 0.07
N SER A 87 1.78 -13.14 1.29
CA SER A 87 1.11 -13.69 2.47
C SER A 87 0.40 -12.64 3.33
N VAL A 88 0.62 -11.35 3.04
CA VAL A 88 0.03 -10.24 3.80
C VAL A 88 -0.75 -9.29 2.91
N GLU A 89 -1.72 -8.60 3.50
CA GLU A 89 -2.50 -7.57 2.79
C GLU A 89 -1.61 -6.42 2.33
N LYS A 90 -1.92 -5.82 1.17
CA LYS A 90 -1.14 -4.73 0.55
C LYS A 90 -0.84 -3.57 1.50
N THR A 91 -1.79 -3.20 2.36
CA THR A 91 -1.63 -2.13 3.35
C THR A 91 -0.65 -2.51 4.47
N THR A 92 -0.68 -3.76 4.89
CA THR A 92 0.25 -4.32 5.87
C THR A 92 1.66 -4.38 5.29
N PHE A 93 1.79 -4.89 4.06
CA PHE A 93 3.06 -4.93 3.33
C PHE A 93 3.66 -3.54 3.18
N SER A 94 2.85 -2.55 2.77
CA SER A 94 3.26 -1.14 2.68
C SER A 94 3.81 -0.61 4.01
N SER A 95 3.13 -0.90 5.12
CA SER A 95 3.57 -0.49 6.46
C SER A 95 4.89 -1.16 6.85
N TYR A 96 5.03 -2.45 6.61
CA TYR A 96 6.27 -3.19 6.89
C TYR A 96 7.42 -2.66 6.05
N THR A 97 7.22 -2.48 4.74
CA THR A 97 8.23 -1.93 3.83
C THR A 97 8.72 -0.55 4.31
N GLN A 98 7.80 0.33 4.73
CA GLN A 98 8.17 1.65 5.22
C GLN A 98 9.03 1.57 6.49
N MET A 99 8.73 0.65 7.40
CA MET A 99 9.49 0.47 8.64
C MET A 99 10.84 -0.19 8.38
N VAL A 100 10.86 -1.27 7.60
CA VAL A 100 12.09 -2.02 7.31
C VAL A 100 13.04 -1.19 6.46
N LYS A 101 12.62 -0.77 5.26
CA LYS A 101 13.48 -0.02 4.33
C LYS A 101 13.76 1.41 4.80
N GLY A 102 12.86 2.01 5.59
CA GLY A 102 13.00 3.40 6.06
C GLY A 102 13.82 3.56 7.33
N LYS A 103 13.88 2.56 8.20
CA LYS A 103 14.52 2.68 9.52
C LYS A 103 15.33 1.46 9.94
N ILE A 104 14.75 0.25 9.90
CA ILE A 104 15.41 -0.94 10.45
C ILE A 104 16.64 -1.31 9.62
N ALA A 105 16.48 -1.55 8.31
CA ALA A 105 17.59 -1.96 7.46
C ALA A 105 18.71 -0.90 7.38
N PRO A 106 18.44 0.41 7.22
CA PRO A 106 19.50 1.42 7.24
C PRO A 106 20.30 1.44 8.53
N TYR A 107 19.65 1.33 9.70
CA TYR A 107 20.36 1.28 10.99
C TYR A 107 21.30 0.08 11.07
N PHE A 108 20.78 -1.14 10.82
CA PHE A 108 21.58 -2.36 10.95
C PHE A 108 22.64 -2.51 9.84
N ARG A 109 22.43 -1.94 8.66
CA ARG A 109 23.44 -1.92 7.60
C ARG A 109 24.72 -1.18 8.04
N ASN A 110 24.56 -0.11 8.78
CA ASN A 110 25.70 0.65 9.34
C ASN A 110 26.44 -0.12 10.44
N THR A 111 25.83 -1.14 11.04
CA THR A 111 26.49 -1.97 12.08
C THR A 111 27.28 -3.14 11.51
N GLY A 112 27.05 -3.53 10.27
CA GLY A 112 27.68 -4.70 9.64
C GLY A 112 27.32 -6.05 10.28
N LEU A 113 26.30 -6.12 11.13
CA LEU A 113 25.90 -7.35 11.81
C LEU A 113 25.25 -8.33 10.84
N THR A 114 25.64 -9.61 10.95
CA THR A 114 25.03 -10.74 10.25
C THR A 114 23.79 -11.25 10.96
N LEU A 115 23.00 -12.08 10.29
CA LEU A 115 21.76 -12.66 10.86
C LEU A 115 22.08 -13.55 12.08
N ASP A 116 23.13 -14.36 12.04
CA ASP A 116 23.58 -15.18 13.16
C ASP A 116 24.28 -14.36 14.27
N GLY A 117 24.88 -13.21 13.90
CA GLY A 117 25.54 -12.29 14.82
C GLY A 117 24.58 -11.37 15.59
N ILE A 118 23.29 -11.31 15.21
CA ILE A 118 22.32 -10.42 15.87
C ILE A 118 21.98 -10.92 17.29
N GLN A 119 22.06 -10.03 18.28
CA GLN A 119 21.77 -10.33 19.68
C GLN A 119 20.75 -9.36 20.25
N ALA A 120 20.11 -9.72 21.37
CA ALA A 120 19.12 -8.87 22.06
C ALA A 120 19.66 -7.46 22.36
N LYS A 121 20.93 -7.34 22.76
CA LYS A 121 21.57 -6.03 23.05
C LYS A 121 21.60 -5.12 21.81
N HIS A 122 21.78 -5.64 20.61
CA HIS A 122 21.83 -4.86 19.39
C HIS A 122 20.45 -4.32 19.03
N ILE A 123 19.41 -5.16 19.21
CA ILE A 123 18.01 -4.76 19.01
C ILE A 123 17.59 -3.74 20.08
N GLN A 124 18.01 -3.92 21.32
CA GLN A 124 17.76 -2.96 22.39
C GLN A 124 18.41 -1.59 22.12
N SER A 125 19.65 -1.59 21.61
CA SER A 125 20.34 -0.36 21.19
C SER A 125 19.61 0.37 20.07
N PHE A 126 19.07 -0.37 19.10
CA PHE A 126 18.23 0.20 18.05
C PHE A 126 16.98 0.88 18.64
N TYR A 127 16.30 0.28 19.63
CA TYR A 127 15.12 0.90 20.25
C TYR A 127 15.48 2.17 21.00
N LEU A 128 16.58 2.16 21.74
CA LEU A 128 17.08 3.37 22.45
C LEU A 128 17.43 4.48 21.46
N HIS A 129 18.01 4.12 20.31
CA HIS A 129 18.30 5.08 19.25
C HIS A 129 17.02 5.70 18.68
N GLU A 130 16.05 4.88 18.31
CA GLU A 130 14.81 5.35 17.67
C GLU A 130 13.91 6.12 18.64
N LEU A 131 13.88 5.76 19.93
CA LEU A 131 13.10 6.48 20.95
C LEU A 131 13.47 7.95 21.10
N LYS A 132 14.65 8.38 20.61
CA LYS A 132 15.03 9.80 20.58
C LYS A 132 14.20 10.62 19.60
N THR A 133 13.60 9.99 18.59
CA THR A 133 12.93 10.68 17.48
C THR A 133 11.51 10.22 17.23
N VAL A 134 11.13 9.02 17.73
CA VAL A 134 9.79 8.46 17.50
C VAL A 134 9.13 8.03 18.81
N SER A 135 7.80 7.88 18.78
CA SER A 135 7.03 7.47 19.95
C SER A 135 7.27 6.00 20.35
N PRO A 136 7.07 5.65 21.63
CA PRO A 136 7.10 4.25 22.08
C PRO A 136 6.22 3.31 21.26
N GLY A 137 5.04 3.77 20.82
CA GLY A 137 4.15 3.01 19.94
C GLY A 137 4.80 2.66 18.60
N THR A 138 5.58 3.55 18.02
CA THR A 138 6.31 3.30 16.76
C THR A 138 7.40 2.25 16.96
N VAL A 139 8.16 2.32 18.06
CA VAL A 139 9.19 1.32 18.37
C VAL A 139 8.59 -0.07 18.60
N ILE A 140 7.40 -0.16 19.21
CA ILE A 140 6.66 -1.44 19.32
C ILE A 140 6.34 -2.01 17.93
N HIS A 141 6.03 -1.18 16.95
CA HIS A 141 5.81 -1.64 15.57
C HIS A 141 7.13 -2.10 14.90
N TYR A 142 8.26 -1.43 15.17
CA TYR A 142 9.57 -1.92 14.72
C TYR A 142 9.90 -3.27 15.34
N HIS A 143 9.70 -3.42 16.65
CA HIS A 143 9.84 -4.72 17.34
C HIS A 143 9.00 -5.80 16.65
N ALA A 144 7.73 -5.55 16.36
CA ALA A 144 6.85 -6.54 15.73
C ALA A 144 7.39 -7.02 14.36
N ASN A 145 8.00 -6.13 13.57
CA ASN A 145 8.63 -6.49 12.30
C ASN A 145 9.89 -7.33 12.51
N ILE A 146 10.82 -6.87 13.37
CA ILE A 146 12.07 -7.57 13.69
C ILE A 146 11.76 -8.96 14.26
N HIS A 147 10.88 -9.03 15.25
CA HIS A 147 10.48 -10.28 15.89
C HIS A 147 9.88 -11.28 14.89
N LYS A 148 8.99 -10.81 13.99
CA LYS A 148 8.36 -11.66 12.98
C LYS A 148 9.36 -12.17 11.95
N ALA A 149 10.30 -11.34 11.52
CA ALA A 149 11.37 -11.73 10.61
C ALA A 149 12.30 -12.77 11.25
N LEU A 150 12.76 -12.52 12.48
CA LEU A 150 13.62 -13.46 13.21
C LEU A 150 12.90 -14.77 13.57
N LYS A 151 11.58 -14.72 13.87
CA LYS A 151 10.78 -15.95 14.04
C LYS A 151 10.72 -16.77 12.75
N TYR A 152 10.68 -16.11 11.59
CA TYR A 152 10.78 -16.80 10.31
C TYR A 152 12.18 -17.42 10.11
N ALA A 153 13.25 -16.71 10.48
CA ALA A 153 14.62 -17.25 10.44
C ALA A 153 14.78 -18.52 11.30
N VAL A 154 14.21 -18.53 12.50
CA VAL A 154 14.18 -19.73 13.36
C VAL A 154 13.41 -20.88 12.69
N LYS A 155 12.27 -20.59 12.06
CA LYS A 155 11.47 -21.60 11.35
C LYS A 155 12.20 -22.21 10.15
N MET A 156 13.13 -21.46 9.57
CA MET A 156 13.95 -21.89 8.43
C MET A 156 15.33 -22.43 8.85
N ASP A 157 15.52 -22.69 10.15
CA ASP A 157 16.76 -23.20 10.76
C ASP A 157 18.01 -22.34 10.49
N LEU A 158 17.82 -21.04 10.16
CA LEU A 158 18.91 -20.09 9.93
C LEU A 158 19.55 -19.61 11.25
N ILE A 159 18.79 -19.54 12.32
CA ILE A 159 19.25 -19.21 13.68
C ILE A 159 18.57 -20.11 14.71
N PRO A 160 19.24 -20.45 15.80
CA PRO A 160 18.73 -21.42 16.78
C PRO A 160 17.60 -20.88 17.67
N PHE A 161 17.51 -19.57 17.86
CA PHE A 161 16.48 -18.91 18.68
C PHE A 161 16.25 -17.48 18.22
N ASN A 162 15.13 -16.90 18.64
CA ASN A 162 14.80 -15.51 18.31
C ASN A 162 15.37 -14.54 19.37
N PRO A 163 16.41 -13.75 19.07
CA PRO A 163 16.96 -12.82 20.07
C PRO A 163 15.99 -11.69 20.46
N ALA A 164 14.97 -11.39 19.64
CA ALA A 164 13.96 -10.39 19.97
C ALA A 164 13.02 -10.82 21.12
N ASP A 165 12.97 -12.10 21.47
CA ASP A 165 12.18 -12.59 22.63
C ASP A 165 12.71 -12.06 23.95
N LYS A 166 14.03 -11.76 24.04
CA LYS A 166 14.70 -11.29 25.23
C LYS A 166 14.77 -9.76 25.35
N VAL A 167 14.17 -9.02 24.41
CA VAL A 167 14.25 -7.56 24.35
C VAL A 167 13.09 -6.93 25.12
N GLU A 168 13.39 -5.92 25.92
CA GLU A 168 12.37 -5.15 26.61
C GLU A 168 11.71 -4.12 25.66
N ARG A 169 10.39 -4.21 25.55
CA ARG A 169 9.60 -3.29 24.75
C ARG A 169 9.25 -2.04 25.55
N PRO A 170 9.29 -0.84 24.96
CA PRO A 170 8.86 0.36 25.64
C PRO A 170 7.36 0.29 25.97
N LYS A 171 6.97 0.85 27.13
CA LYS A 171 5.56 0.92 27.52
C LYS A 171 4.81 1.90 26.62
N LYS A 172 3.68 1.43 26.06
CA LYS A 172 2.79 2.30 25.29
C LYS A 172 2.05 3.24 26.23
N GLN A 173 2.16 4.54 25.99
CA GLN A 173 1.31 5.51 26.67
C GLN A 173 -0.14 5.33 26.21
N ARG A 174 -1.09 5.36 27.14
CA ARG A 174 -2.51 5.35 26.80
C ARG A 174 -2.84 6.68 26.11
N TYR A 175 -3.35 6.58 24.90
CA TYR A 175 -3.95 7.71 24.22
C TYR A 175 -5.42 7.80 24.66
N ILE A 176 -5.81 8.93 25.23
CA ILE A 176 -7.22 9.26 25.50
C ILE A 176 -7.72 9.94 24.24
N ALA A 177 -8.69 9.33 23.57
CA ALA A 177 -9.29 9.92 22.37
C ALA A 177 -10.02 11.20 22.76
N ASP A 178 -9.77 12.24 22.00
CA ASP A 178 -10.51 13.48 22.09
C ASP A 178 -11.82 13.34 21.28
N TYR A 179 -12.90 13.94 21.73
CA TYR A 179 -14.20 13.87 21.07
C TYR A 179 -14.93 15.20 21.19
N TYR A 180 -15.84 15.47 20.27
CA TYR A 180 -16.72 16.63 20.31
C TYR A 180 -17.93 16.34 21.19
N ARG A 181 -18.31 17.32 22.00
CA ARG A 181 -19.64 17.36 22.63
C ARG A 181 -20.69 17.73 21.59
N GLN A 182 -21.95 17.56 21.93
CA GLN A 182 -23.07 17.81 21.03
C GLN A 182 -22.99 19.20 20.36
N GLU A 183 -22.77 20.24 21.13
CA GLU A 183 -22.71 21.63 20.64
C GLU A 183 -21.53 21.84 19.67
N GLU A 184 -20.37 21.22 19.95
CA GLU A 184 -19.21 21.28 19.04
C GLU A 184 -19.49 20.53 17.74
N LEU A 185 -20.18 19.37 17.84
CA LEU A 185 -20.58 18.59 16.65
C LEU A 185 -21.59 19.35 15.81
N GLU A 186 -22.58 20.00 16.40
CA GLU A 186 -23.56 20.82 15.69
C GLU A 186 -22.87 21.97 14.95
N ARG A 187 -21.93 22.67 15.60
CA ARG A 187 -21.10 23.70 14.96
C ARG A 187 -20.27 23.16 13.79
N LEU A 188 -19.67 21.96 13.94
CA LEU A 188 -18.95 21.32 12.85
C LEU A 188 -19.88 21.00 11.67
N LEU A 189 -21.05 20.43 11.92
CA LEU A 189 -22.01 20.08 10.89
C LEU A 189 -22.49 21.33 10.14
N GLU A 190 -22.71 22.44 10.85
CA GLU A 190 -23.07 23.75 10.25
C GLU A 190 -21.90 24.26 9.40
N ALA A 191 -20.68 24.29 9.92
CA ALA A 191 -19.49 24.75 9.22
C ALA A 191 -19.17 23.89 7.98
N SER A 192 -19.61 22.64 7.97
CA SER A 192 -19.39 21.74 6.82
C SER A 192 -20.42 21.90 5.70
N LYS A 193 -21.50 22.68 5.88
CA LYS A 193 -22.50 22.89 4.83
C LYS A 193 -21.86 23.46 3.56
N GLY A 194 -22.21 22.88 2.42
CA GLY A 194 -21.64 23.25 1.12
C GLY A 194 -20.24 22.71 0.85
N HIS A 195 -19.57 22.12 1.86
CA HIS A 195 -18.27 21.50 1.66
C HIS A 195 -18.41 20.13 0.96
N PRO A 196 -17.54 19.77 0.01
CA PRO A 196 -17.61 18.47 -0.71
C PRO A 196 -17.67 17.24 0.19
N TYR A 197 -17.11 17.32 1.39
CA TYR A 197 -17.11 16.23 2.38
C TYR A 197 -18.21 16.33 3.44
N SER A 198 -19.17 17.24 3.30
CA SER A 198 -20.23 17.47 4.32
C SER A 198 -20.95 16.18 4.67
N LEU A 199 -21.50 15.47 3.69
CA LEU A 199 -22.23 14.22 3.93
C LEU A 199 -21.31 13.10 4.47
N LEU A 200 -20.04 13.04 4.02
CA LEU A 200 -19.04 12.11 4.53
C LEU A 200 -18.78 12.35 6.03
N ILE A 201 -18.60 13.62 6.43
CA ILE A 201 -18.41 14.02 7.84
C ILE A 201 -19.64 13.66 8.66
N GLN A 202 -20.83 14.03 8.19
CA GLN A 202 -22.11 13.75 8.87
C GLN A 202 -22.32 12.25 9.07
N MET A 203 -22.12 11.42 8.03
CA MET A 203 -22.29 9.97 8.14
C MET A 203 -21.23 9.34 9.04
N THR A 204 -20.00 9.87 9.01
CA THR A 204 -18.92 9.38 9.89
C THR A 204 -19.25 9.62 11.35
N ALA A 205 -19.70 10.82 11.70
CA ALA A 205 -20.10 11.19 13.06
C ALA A 205 -21.34 10.40 13.52
N PHE A 206 -22.39 10.36 12.69
CA PHE A 206 -23.65 9.76 13.06
C PHE A 206 -23.58 8.23 13.24
N TYR A 207 -22.93 7.53 12.31
CA TYR A 207 -22.84 6.06 12.32
C TYR A 207 -21.55 5.51 12.98
N GLY A 208 -20.67 6.35 13.45
CA GLY A 208 -19.39 5.92 14.01
C GLY A 208 -18.52 5.18 13.00
N LEU A 209 -18.54 5.57 11.72
CA LEU A 209 -17.80 4.87 10.66
C LEU A 209 -16.29 5.12 10.77
N ARG A 210 -15.49 4.09 10.44
CA ARG A 210 -14.08 4.36 10.15
C ARG A 210 -13.97 5.13 8.84
N ARG A 211 -12.98 6.03 8.70
CA ARG A 211 -12.74 6.75 7.44
C ARG A 211 -12.72 5.82 6.21
N SER A 212 -12.06 4.67 6.34
CA SER A 212 -11.98 3.69 5.26
C SER A 212 -13.32 3.03 4.93
N GLU A 213 -14.20 2.86 5.91
CA GLU A 213 -15.56 2.33 5.75
C GLU A 213 -16.46 3.35 5.07
N ALA A 214 -16.42 4.59 5.54
CA ALA A 214 -17.19 5.68 4.94
C ALA A 214 -16.83 5.87 3.47
N LEU A 215 -15.53 5.97 3.15
CA LEU A 215 -15.06 6.10 1.76
C LEU A 215 -15.31 4.85 0.92
N GLY A 216 -15.39 3.67 1.54
CA GLY A 216 -15.70 2.40 0.88
C GLY A 216 -17.18 2.18 0.59
N LEU A 217 -18.08 3.08 1.03
CA LEU A 217 -19.50 2.91 0.84
C LEU A 217 -19.85 2.91 -0.66
N LYS A 218 -20.63 1.91 -1.08
CA LYS A 218 -21.14 1.77 -2.45
C LYS A 218 -22.67 1.86 -2.46
N TRP A 219 -23.22 2.23 -3.61
CA TRP A 219 -24.68 2.33 -3.80
C TRP A 219 -25.39 0.97 -3.64
N ASP A 220 -24.75 -0.13 -4.02
CA ASP A 220 -25.29 -1.50 -3.86
C ASP A 220 -25.32 -1.98 -2.39
N ALA A 221 -24.64 -1.26 -1.50
CA ALA A 221 -24.64 -1.49 -0.06
C ALA A 221 -25.74 -0.71 0.68
N ILE A 222 -26.53 0.10 -0.03
CA ILE A 222 -27.62 0.91 0.50
C ILE A 222 -28.93 0.38 -0.05
N ASP A 223 -29.75 -0.19 0.84
CA ASP A 223 -31.10 -0.64 0.52
C ASP A 223 -32.10 0.47 0.92
N PHE A 224 -32.59 1.20 -0.08
CA PHE A 224 -33.55 2.28 0.12
C PHE A 224 -35.00 1.80 0.40
N GLU A 225 -35.31 0.54 0.12
CA GLU A 225 -36.63 -0.05 0.40
C GLU A 225 -36.68 -0.52 1.86
N ARG A 226 -35.65 -1.22 2.31
CA ARG A 226 -35.53 -1.71 3.68
C ARG A 226 -34.93 -0.69 4.64
N ASN A 227 -34.54 0.49 4.14
CA ASN A 227 -33.85 1.54 4.89
C ASN A 227 -32.65 1.00 5.68
N THR A 228 -31.70 0.35 4.99
CA THR A 228 -30.49 -0.18 5.60
C THR A 228 -29.23 0.17 4.82
N ILE A 229 -28.13 0.32 5.55
CA ILE A 229 -26.78 0.50 5.01
C ILE A 229 -25.91 -0.66 5.50
N THR A 230 -25.30 -1.41 4.59
CA THR A 230 -24.40 -2.51 4.93
C THR A 230 -22.95 -2.10 4.70
N ILE A 231 -22.12 -2.20 5.72
CA ILE A 231 -20.68 -1.88 5.62
C ILE A 231 -19.93 -3.10 5.11
N LYS A 232 -19.64 -3.13 3.80
CA LYS A 232 -19.01 -4.26 3.09
C LYS A 232 -17.59 -3.94 2.59
N HIS A 233 -17.33 -2.69 2.19
CA HIS A 233 -16.13 -2.27 1.48
C HIS A 233 -15.32 -1.28 2.29
N ILE A 234 -14.04 -1.22 2.01
CA ILE A 234 -13.13 -0.21 2.58
C ILE A 234 -12.27 0.40 1.48
N VAL A 235 -11.94 1.68 1.67
CA VAL A 235 -10.99 2.41 0.83
C VAL A 235 -9.91 3.01 1.70
N THR A 236 -8.65 2.74 1.36
CA THR A 236 -7.49 3.23 2.09
C THR A 236 -6.33 3.55 1.15
N ASN A 237 -5.26 4.09 1.66
CA ASN A 237 -4.03 4.33 0.90
C ASN A 237 -2.94 3.35 1.34
N ALA A 238 -2.17 2.87 0.37
CA ALA A 238 -0.91 2.16 0.60
C ALA A 238 0.20 2.79 -0.24
N LYS A 239 1.42 2.75 0.24
CA LYS A 239 2.61 3.13 -0.54
C LYS A 239 3.23 1.84 -1.08
N ILE A 240 3.03 1.56 -2.37
CA ILE A 240 3.51 0.36 -3.04
C ILE A 240 4.57 0.80 -4.05
N ASP A 241 5.76 0.21 -3.96
CA ASP A 241 6.90 0.51 -4.83
C ASP A 241 7.16 2.02 -4.99
N GLY A 242 7.12 2.74 -3.85
CA GLY A 242 7.34 4.19 -3.80
C GLY A 242 6.13 5.05 -4.16
N LYS A 243 5.10 4.52 -4.80
CA LYS A 243 3.89 5.24 -5.23
C LYS A 243 2.75 5.09 -4.23
N CYS A 244 2.02 6.20 -4.02
CA CYS A 244 0.79 6.17 -3.21
C CYS A 244 -0.37 5.69 -4.06
N GLU A 245 -0.96 4.56 -3.69
CA GLU A 245 -2.10 3.97 -4.39
C GLU A 245 -3.33 3.94 -3.49
N ILE A 246 -4.51 4.12 -4.09
CA ILE A 246 -5.78 3.88 -3.43
C ILE A 246 -6.06 2.38 -3.51
N VAL A 247 -6.23 1.76 -2.35
CA VAL A 247 -6.56 0.35 -2.21
C VAL A 247 -8.02 0.22 -1.82
N CYS A 248 -8.81 -0.39 -2.70
CA CYS A 248 -10.19 -0.78 -2.47
C CYS A 248 -10.22 -2.27 -2.12
N ALA A 249 -10.87 -2.65 -1.05
CA ALA A 249 -10.97 -4.03 -0.62
C ALA A 249 -12.34 -4.33 -0.02
N ASP A 250 -12.79 -5.56 -0.21
CA ASP A 250 -13.99 -6.07 0.44
C ASP A 250 -13.63 -6.61 1.83
N ARG A 251 -14.42 -6.23 2.81
CA ARG A 251 -14.20 -6.60 4.21
C ARG A 251 -14.66 -8.01 4.55
N ALA A 252 -15.03 -8.80 3.56
CA ALA A 252 -15.74 -10.08 3.69
C ALA A 252 -15.01 -11.21 4.44
N LYS A 253 -13.78 -10.98 4.96
CA LYS A 253 -12.97 -12.05 5.61
C LYS A 253 -13.27 -12.30 7.09
N THR A 254 -14.06 -11.46 7.77
CA THR A 254 -14.46 -11.76 9.17
C THR A 254 -15.93 -11.43 9.38
N LYS A 255 -16.71 -12.38 9.90
CA LYS A 255 -18.16 -12.22 10.22
C LYS A 255 -18.45 -11.00 11.11
N SER A 256 -17.50 -10.58 11.96
CA SER A 256 -17.62 -9.41 12.83
C SER A 256 -17.46 -8.05 12.12
N SER A 257 -17.05 -8.03 10.85
CA SER A 257 -16.81 -6.80 10.08
C SER A 257 -18.00 -6.37 9.22
N LEU A 258 -18.89 -7.31 8.89
CA LEU A 258 -20.16 -7.04 8.22
C LEU A 258 -21.17 -6.58 9.26
N ARG A 259 -21.66 -5.36 9.12
CA ARG A 259 -22.76 -4.84 9.93
C ARG A 259 -23.71 -4.04 9.07
N SER A 260 -25.01 -4.18 9.35
CA SER A 260 -26.04 -3.35 8.79
C SER A 260 -26.47 -2.29 9.79
N LEU A 261 -26.71 -1.12 9.32
CA LEU A 261 -27.10 0.07 10.09
C LEU A 261 -28.41 0.59 9.53
N PRO A 262 -29.31 1.15 10.34
CA PRO A 262 -30.55 1.75 9.84
C PRO A 262 -30.22 3.00 9.01
N LEU A 263 -30.86 3.15 7.86
CA LEU A 263 -30.78 4.36 7.04
C LEU A 263 -31.84 5.35 7.52
N VAL A 264 -31.42 6.37 8.28
CA VAL A 264 -32.32 7.40 8.79
C VAL A 264 -32.75 8.39 7.71
N SER A 265 -33.98 8.94 7.82
CA SER A 265 -34.61 9.76 6.77
C SER A 265 -33.75 10.93 6.29
N ASN A 266 -33.16 11.71 7.20
CA ASN A 266 -32.29 12.83 6.85
C ASN A 266 -31.06 12.42 6.01
N ILE A 267 -30.42 11.29 6.35
CA ILE A 267 -29.29 10.75 5.57
C ILE A 267 -29.77 10.18 4.23
N ARG A 268 -30.92 9.49 4.23
CA ARG A 268 -31.55 8.95 3.02
C ARG A 268 -31.80 10.03 1.97
N GLU A 269 -32.42 11.13 2.36
CA GLU A 269 -32.70 12.25 1.46
C GLU A 269 -31.42 12.83 0.85
N LYS A 270 -30.41 13.07 1.68
CA LYS A 270 -29.10 13.58 1.21
C LYS A 270 -28.38 12.61 0.27
N LEU A 271 -28.47 11.30 0.53
CA LEU A 271 -27.93 10.29 -0.36
C LEU A 271 -28.66 10.25 -1.71
N LEU A 272 -29.98 10.42 -1.73
CA LEU A 272 -30.75 10.47 -2.98
C LEU A 272 -30.35 11.72 -3.80
N VAL A 273 -30.21 12.89 -3.17
CA VAL A 273 -29.71 14.12 -3.83
C VAL A 273 -28.31 13.90 -4.39
N LEU A 274 -27.39 13.30 -3.60
CA LEU A 274 -26.04 13.01 -4.06
C LEU A 274 -26.04 12.04 -5.26
N ARG A 275 -26.93 11.04 -5.26
CA ARG A 275 -27.06 10.07 -6.36
C ARG A 275 -27.48 10.75 -7.66
N GLU A 276 -28.45 11.65 -7.61
CA GLU A 276 -28.86 12.43 -8.79
C GLU A 276 -27.75 13.37 -9.25
N GLN A 277 -27.05 14.03 -8.33
CA GLN A 277 -25.90 14.87 -8.66
C GLN A 277 -24.79 14.07 -9.37
N GLN A 278 -24.52 12.84 -8.93
CA GLN A 278 -23.53 11.99 -9.62
C GLN A 278 -23.98 11.58 -11.03
N LYS A 279 -25.26 11.32 -11.23
CA LYS A 279 -25.80 11.03 -12.58
C LYS A 279 -25.62 12.25 -13.49
N GLU A 280 -25.91 13.43 -13.00
CA GLU A 280 -25.75 14.67 -13.76
C GLU A 280 -24.27 14.96 -14.05
N ASN A 281 -23.39 14.83 -13.06
CA ASN A 281 -21.94 14.96 -13.26
C ASN A 281 -21.43 14.00 -14.35
N ARG A 282 -21.89 12.74 -14.34
CA ARG A 282 -21.55 11.75 -15.37
C ARG A 282 -22.03 12.19 -16.76
N ARG A 283 -23.25 12.73 -16.86
CA ARG A 283 -23.81 13.23 -18.12
C ARG A 283 -23.00 14.41 -18.67
N VAL A 284 -22.65 15.35 -17.79
CA VAL A 284 -21.90 16.58 -18.17
C VAL A 284 -20.45 16.24 -18.55
N CYS A 285 -19.76 15.43 -17.73
CA CYS A 285 -18.37 15.08 -17.99
C CYS A 285 -18.19 14.07 -19.12
N GLY A 286 -19.21 13.30 -19.49
CA GLY A 286 -19.17 12.33 -20.57
C GLY A 286 -17.97 11.38 -20.48
N ASN A 287 -17.12 11.37 -21.49
CA ASN A 287 -15.95 10.50 -21.57
C ASN A 287 -14.83 10.83 -20.54
N CYS A 288 -14.85 12.03 -19.95
CA CYS A 288 -13.90 12.43 -18.91
C CYS A 288 -14.27 11.88 -17.54
N TYR A 289 -15.50 11.37 -17.37
CA TYR A 289 -15.92 10.78 -16.10
C TYR A 289 -15.24 9.43 -15.85
N SER A 290 -14.59 9.30 -14.69
CA SER A 290 -13.85 8.10 -14.31
C SER A 290 -14.80 6.92 -14.08
N LYS A 291 -14.63 5.84 -14.87
CA LYS A 291 -15.36 4.57 -14.68
C LYS A 291 -14.74 3.67 -13.62
N LYS A 292 -13.52 3.98 -13.19
CA LYS A 292 -12.75 3.14 -12.25
C LYS A 292 -13.42 2.95 -10.90
N TYR A 293 -14.14 3.97 -10.45
CA TYR A 293 -14.80 3.98 -9.13
C TYR A 293 -16.33 4.00 -9.24
N ASP A 294 -16.84 3.39 -10.31
CA ASP A 294 -18.28 3.24 -10.49
C ASP A 294 -18.92 2.54 -9.28
N GLY A 295 -20.08 3.02 -8.89
CA GLY A 295 -20.84 2.48 -7.75
C GLY A 295 -20.41 3.02 -6.38
N TYR A 296 -19.30 3.76 -6.24
CA TYR A 296 -18.95 4.38 -4.97
C TYR A 296 -19.79 5.64 -4.69
N VAL A 297 -20.14 5.84 -3.41
CA VAL A 297 -20.95 6.97 -2.96
C VAL A 297 -20.12 8.26 -2.90
N PHE A 298 -18.90 8.19 -2.39
CA PHE A 298 -18.06 9.37 -2.14
C PHE A 298 -16.99 9.54 -3.21
N VAL A 299 -17.40 10.12 -4.33
CA VAL A 299 -16.56 10.49 -5.48
C VAL A 299 -16.68 11.99 -5.77
N ASP A 300 -15.67 12.54 -6.45
CA ASP A 300 -15.68 13.92 -6.92
C ASP A 300 -16.58 14.10 -8.17
N ALA A 301 -16.68 15.32 -8.67
CA ALA A 301 -17.49 15.64 -9.85
C ALA A 301 -17.03 14.88 -11.12
N MET A 302 -15.79 14.41 -11.17
CA MET A 302 -15.24 13.63 -12.27
C MET A 302 -15.29 12.12 -12.03
N GLY A 303 -15.94 11.65 -10.96
CA GLY A 303 -16.07 10.23 -10.62
C GLY A 303 -14.83 9.60 -9.97
N ASN A 304 -13.86 10.40 -9.53
CA ASN A 304 -12.71 9.87 -8.79
C ASN A 304 -13.07 9.77 -7.30
N ILE A 305 -12.69 8.66 -6.70
CA ILE A 305 -12.92 8.47 -5.26
C ILE A 305 -12.15 9.51 -4.43
N PHE A 306 -12.75 10.01 -3.37
CA PHE A 306 -12.08 10.91 -2.45
C PHE A 306 -10.82 10.26 -1.87
N ASN A 307 -9.68 10.90 -2.10
CA ASN A 307 -8.41 10.39 -1.56
C ASN A 307 -8.43 10.45 -0.03
N PRO A 308 -8.18 9.32 0.67
CA PRO A 308 -8.22 9.28 2.13
C PRO A 308 -7.29 10.29 2.83
N ARG A 309 -6.13 10.63 2.22
CA ARG A 309 -5.22 11.65 2.76
C ARG A 309 -5.81 13.05 2.61
N SER A 310 -6.37 13.34 1.43
CA SER A 310 -7.00 14.64 1.17
C SER A 310 -8.19 14.87 2.09
N VAL A 311 -8.99 13.84 2.36
CA VAL A 311 -10.12 13.95 3.34
C VAL A 311 -9.60 14.36 4.72
N THR A 312 -8.52 13.73 5.22
CA THR A 312 -7.96 14.10 6.53
C THR A 312 -7.38 15.51 6.53
N ALA A 313 -6.64 15.89 5.50
CA ALA A 313 -6.04 17.23 5.39
C ALA A 313 -7.10 18.34 5.28
N ASN A 314 -8.10 18.13 4.42
CA ASN A 314 -9.18 19.11 4.27
C ASN A 314 -10.09 19.19 5.51
N PHE A 315 -10.27 18.08 6.23
CA PHE A 315 -10.99 18.11 7.51
C PHE A 315 -10.25 18.99 8.54
N SER A 316 -8.93 18.80 8.71
CA SER A 316 -8.15 19.66 9.60
C SER A 316 -8.22 21.14 9.19
N LYS A 317 -8.15 21.43 7.88
CA LYS A 317 -8.28 22.77 7.35
C LYS A 317 -9.68 23.36 7.60
N LEU A 318 -10.75 22.55 7.45
CA LEU A 318 -12.12 22.96 7.76
C LEU A 318 -12.25 23.40 9.23
N LEU A 319 -11.69 22.63 10.16
CA LEU A 319 -11.70 22.97 11.57
C LEU A 319 -10.97 24.28 11.85
N GLU A 320 -9.78 24.44 11.31
CA GLU A 320 -8.96 25.65 11.45
C GLU A 320 -9.67 26.90 10.90
N GLN A 321 -10.22 26.83 9.68
CA GLN A 321 -10.92 27.94 9.02
C GLN A 321 -12.18 28.41 9.75
N ASN A 322 -12.80 27.53 10.54
CA ASN A 322 -14.01 27.85 11.30
C ASN A 322 -13.77 28.03 12.81
N GLY A 323 -12.50 28.12 13.24
CA GLY A 323 -12.17 28.30 14.65
C GLY A 323 -12.66 27.16 15.54
N LEU A 324 -12.76 25.94 15.00
CA LEU A 324 -13.17 24.76 15.75
C LEU A 324 -11.97 24.09 16.40
N ARG A 325 -12.17 23.51 17.58
CA ARG A 325 -11.14 22.74 18.28
C ARG A 325 -10.63 21.60 17.39
N HIS A 326 -9.32 21.43 17.32
CA HIS A 326 -8.73 20.39 16.50
C HIS A 326 -9.01 19.00 17.08
N ILE A 327 -9.63 18.13 16.26
CA ILE A 327 -9.74 16.70 16.47
C ILE A 327 -9.30 15.96 15.19
N ARG A 328 -8.91 14.71 15.30
CA ARG A 328 -8.64 13.89 14.12
C ARG A 328 -9.93 13.46 13.47
N PHE A 329 -9.95 13.27 12.16
CA PHE A 329 -11.12 12.72 11.45
C PHE A 329 -11.63 11.39 12.05
N HIS A 330 -10.72 10.59 12.62
CA HIS A 330 -11.09 9.35 13.28
C HIS A 330 -11.82 9.54 14.61
N ASP A 331 -11.60 10.68 15.27
CA ASP A 331 -12.20 10.99 16.58
C ASP A 331 -13.68 11.35 16.45
N LEU A 332 -14.18 11.66 15.21
CA LEU A 332 -15.61 11.79 14.92
C LEU A 332 -16.42 10.53 15.24
N ARG A 333 -15.75 9.40 15.43
CA ARG A 333 -16.39 8.13 15.73
C ARG A 333 -16.70 7.98 17.24
N HIS A 334 -16.03 8.71 18.08
CA HIS A 334 -16.14 8.68 19.55
C HIS A 334 -17.13 9.74 20.04
#